data_47b0bfc7cf7bae1bd076b0f6defa592f
#
_entry.id   47b0bfc7cf7bae1bd076b0f6defa592f
#
_cell.length_a   1.000
_cell.length_b   1.000
_cell.length_c   1.000
_cell.angle_alpha   90.00
_cell.angle_beta   90.00
_cell.angle_gamma   90.00
#
_symmetry.space_group_name_H-M   'P 1'
#
loop_
_entity.id
_entity.type
_entity.pdbx_description
1 polymer ?
#
loop_
_entity_poly.entity_id
_entity_poly.type
_entity_poly.pdbx_seq_one_letter_code
_entity_poly.pdbx_strand_id
1 'polypeptide(L)'
;EIVKPDLTIEMSATPVLASKSNNFSRVTVEPSDVIEEGMIKKEVLINYGIDKIDNDELDSQKLIIEAAIEKREELVKLYKKANSRVNPLVLIQIPNSDIGEDKKNAIVSLLRNRGITEEDGRVAIWLNDEKINNSSETLVPLDSKVEYLIFKQAIDTGWDCPRAQILVRFREINSVIFEIQTVG
;
A
#
# COMPACT_ATOMS: atom_id res chain seq x y z
N GLU A 1 -36.69 -5.99 13.98
CA GLU A 1 -37.26 -4.64 14.15
C GLU A 1 -36.67 -3.74 13.06
N ILE A 2 -37.51 -3.15 12.22
CA ILE A 2 -37.05 -2.28 11.13
C ILE A 2 -36.99 -0.85 11.69
N VAL A 3 -35.79 -0.33 11.87
CA VAL A 3 -35.59 1.07 12.27
C VAL A 3 -35.98 1.96 11.08
N LYS A 4 -36.87 2.92 11.30
CA LYS A 4 -37.25 3.95 10.31
C LYS A 4 -36.69 5.29 10.79
N PRO A 5 -35.48 5.69 10.33
CA PRO A 5 -34.90 6.95 10.74
C PRO A 5 -35.59 8.13 10.06
N ASP A 6 -35.71 9.26 10.74
CA ASP A 6 -36.19 10.50 10.16
C ASP A 6 -35.15 11.16 9.24
N LEU A 7 -33.89 10.90 9.51
CA LEU A 7 -32.74 11.35 8.71
C LEU A 7 -31.69 10.25 8.64
N THR A 8 -31.16 10.04 7.46
CA THR A 8 -29.98 9.14 7.25
C THR A 8 -28.85 9.97 6.65
N ILE A 9 -27.66 9.90 7.25
CA ILE A 9 -26.43 10.50 6.72
C ILE A 9 -25.52 9.37 6.31
N GLU A 10 -25.14 9.33 5.03
CA GLU A 10 -24.19 8.38 4.48
C GLU A 10 -22.90 9.13 4.11
N MET A 11 -21.75 8.63 4.58
CA MET A 11 -20.43 9.13 4.20
C MET A 11 -19.67 8.03 3.49
N SER A 12 -19.19 8.30 2.29
CA SER A 12 -18.44 7.35 1.49
C SER A 12 -17.53 8.09 0.50
N ALA A 13 -16.32 7.58 0.31
CA ALA A 13 -15.43 8.05 -0.76
C ALA A 13 -15.91 7.58 -2.14
N THR A 14 -16.68 6.47 -2.18
CA THR A 14 -17.23 5.87 -3.40
C THR A 14 -18.72 5.59 -3.23
N PRO A 15 -19.57 6.64 -3.11
CA PRO A 15 -20.99 6.45 -2.79
C PRO A 15 -21.70 5.75 -3.97
N VAL A 16 -22.36 4.65 -3.66
CA VAL A 16 -23.31 3.99 -4.57
C VAL A 16 -24.70 4.54 -4.27
N LEU A 17 -25.06 5.63 -4.92
CA LEU A 17 -26.38 6.23 -4.72
C LEU A 17 -27.46 5.36 -5.38
N ALA A 18 -28.41 4.90 -4.60
CA ALA A 18 -29.63 4.31 -5.12
C ALA A 18 -30.40 5.38 -5.86
N SER A 19 -30.43 5.31 -7.20
CA SER A 19 -31.03 6.29 -8.12
C SER A 19 -32.56 6.46 -8.00
N LYS A 20 -33.18 5.97 -6.92
CA LYS A 20 -34.64 5.88 -6.77
C LYS A 20 -35.25 6.77 -5.69
N SER A 21 -34.47 7.60 -5.01
CA SER A 21 -35.00 8.51 -3.99
C SER A 21 -34.86 9.96 -4.47
N ASN A 22 -35.98 10.66 -4.63
CA ASN A 22 -36.01 12.09 -4.99
C ASN A 22 -35.70 13.01 -3.80
N ASN A 23 -35.48 12.47 -2.60
CA ASN A 23 -35.32 13.24 -1.36
C ASN A 23 -33.93 13.06 -0.74
N PHE A 24 -32.87 13.29 -1.50
CA PHE A 24 -31.53 13.33 -0.92
C PHE A 24 -30.80 14.61 -1.37
N SER A 25 -29.99 15.14 -0.47
CA SER A 25 -29.04 16.21 -0.76
C SER A 25 -27.63 15.61 -0.71
N ARG A 26 -26.79 15.95 -1.69
CA ARG A 26 -25.40 15.52 -1.76
C ARG A 26 -24.49 16.70 -1.51
N VAL A 27 -23.57 16.54 -0.59
CA VAL A 27 -22.44 17.43 -0.40
C VAL A 27 -21.19 16.71 -0.89
N THR A 28 -20.43 17.35 -1.76
CA THR A 28 -19.15 16.84 -2.24
C THR A 28 -18.07 17.75 -1.68
N VAL A 29 -17.05 17.15 -1.07
CA VAL A 29 -15.83 17.86 -0.67
C VAL A 29 -14.83 17.68 -1.80
N GLU A 30 -14.26 18.78 -2.28
CA GLU A 30 -13.28 18.72 -3.36
C GLU A 30 -11.96 18.12 -2.85
N PRO A 31 -11.31 17.25 -3.63
CA PRO A 31 -10.03 16.65 -3.24
C PRO A 31 -8.94 17.70 -2.94
N SER A 32 -8.96 18.85 -3.61
CA SER A 32 -8.03 19.96 -3.34
C SER A 32 -8.10 20.44 -1.90
N ASP A 33 -9.32 20.60 -1.37
CA ASP A 33 -9.54 21.11 -0.01
C ASP A 33 -9.00 20.12 1.03
N VAL A 34 -9.20 18.84 0.77
CA VAL A 34 -8.72 17.74 1.63
C VAL A 34 -7.18 17.61 1.60
N ILE A 35 -6.58 17.89 0.43
CA ILE A 35 -5.12 17.94 0.25
C ILE A 35 -4.52 19.14 0.99
N GLU A 36 -5.14 20.33 0.87
CA GLU A 36 -4.66 21.54 1.54
C GLU A 36 -4.68 21.40 3.07
N GLU A 37 -5.70 20.72 3.61
CA GLU A 37 -5.79 20.39 5.04
C GLU A 37 -4.83 19.24 5.46
N GLY A 38 -4.08 18.64 4.53
CA GLY A 38 -3.12 17.57 4.80
C GLY A 38 -3.77 16.23 5.20
N MET A 39 -5.04 16.05 4.91
CA MET A 39 -5.79 14.83 5.28
C MET A 39 -5.53 13.65 4.34
N ILE A 40 -5.15 13.93 3.08
CA ILE A 40 -4.77 12.90 2.10
C ILE A 40 -3.44 13.25 1.42
N LYS A 41 -2.85 12.28 0.73
CA LYS A 41 -1.59 12.46 0.00
C LYS A 41 -1.75 13.52 -1.09
N LYS A 42 -0.75 14.39 -1.24
CA LYS A 42 -0.71 15.44 -2.25
C LYS A 42 -0.68 14.88 -3.67
N GLU A 43 0.03 13.79 -3.87
CA GLU A 43 0.19 13.15 -5.18
C GLU A 43 0.47 11.65 -5.04
N VAL A 44 0.14 10.91 -6.07
CA VAL A 44 0.50 9.49 -6.25
C VAL A 44 1.32 9.39 -7.52
N LEU A 45 2.56 8.94 -7.41
CA LEU A 45 3.45 8.73 -8.55
C LEU A 45 3.35 7.27 -9.01
N ILE A 46 2.96 7.07 -10.27
CA ILE A 46 2.80 5.73 -10.86
C ILE A 46 4.01 5.45 -11.74
N ASN A 47 4.65 4.29 -11.56
CA ASN A 47 5.82 3.83 -12.31
C ASN A 47 6.96 4.86 -12.39
N TYR A 48 7.14 5.62 -11.34
CA TYR A 48 8.18 6.65 -11.25
C TYR A 48 9.58 6.02 -11.41
N GLY A 49 10.34 6.52 -12.40
CA GLY A 49 11.69 6.04 -12.69
C GLY A 49 11.75 4.72 -13.47
N ILE A 50 10.60 4.19 -13.93
CA ILE A 50 10.51 2.94 -14.70
C ILE A 50 10.03 3.26 -16.11
N ASP A 51 10.80 4.01 -16.89
CA ASP A 51 10.36 4.49 -18.20
C ASP A 51 10.48 3.45 -19.32
N LYS A 52 11.23 2.36 -19.12
CA LYS A 52 11.43 1.29 -20.10
C LYS A 52 11.65 -0.05 -19.43
N ILE A 53 10.59 -0.83 -19.33
CA ILE A 53 10.70 -2.26 -19.00
C ILE A 53 10.67 -3.03 -20.32
N ASP A 54 11.79 -3.66 -20.69
CA ASP A 54 11.83 -4.63 -21.78
C ASP A 54 11.02 -5.88 -21.42
N ASN A 55 10.52 -6.59 -22.44
CA ASN A 55 9.53 -7.67 -22.33
C ASN A 55 10.00 -8.97 -21.64
N ASP A 56 11.11 -8.97 -20.91
CA ASP A 56 11.54 -10.14 -20.14
C ASP A 56 10.96 -10.06 -18.72
N GLU A 57 10.03 -10.95 -18.39
CA GLU A 57 9.23 -10.91 -17.16
C GLU A 57 10.09 -11.01 -15.88
N LEU A 58 11.17 -11.78 -15.92
CA LEU A 58 12.08 -11.94 -14.79
C LEU A 58 12.92 -10.69 -14.54
N ASP A 59 13.42 -10.06 -15.59
CA ASP A 59 14.19 -8.83 -15.49
C ASP A 59 13.29 -7.66 -15.08
N SER A 60 12.04 -7.64 -15.55
CA SER A 60 11.05 -6.63 -15.16
C SER A 60 10.73 -6.66 -13.66
N GLN A 61 10.58 -7.84 -13.07
CA GLN A 61 10.31 -7.97 -11.63
C GLN A 61 11.48 -7.48 -10.78
N LYS A 62 12.68 -7.82 -11.17
CA LYS A 62 13.89 -7.35 -10.51
C LYS A 62 14.01 -5.82 -10.57
N LEU A 63 13.80 -5.24 -11.75
CA LEU A 63 13.84 -3.79 -11.95
C LEU A 63 12.80 -3.05 -11.09
N ILE A 64 11.59 -3.57 -10.99
CA ILE A 64 10.53 -2.98 -10.15
C ILE A 64 10.94 -2.99 -8.67
N ILE A 65 11.48 -4.10 -8.17
CA ILE A 65 11.95 -4.18 -6.78
C ILE A 65 13.16 -3.27 -6.56
N GLU A 66 14.10 -3.20 -7.48
CA GLU A 66 15.25 -2.30 -7.40
C GLU A 66 14.81 -0.83 -7.36
N ALA A 67 13.88 -0.43 -8.22
CA ALA A 67 13.29 0.91 -8.20
C ALA A 67 12.60 1.24 -6.87
N ALA A 68 11.88 0.27 -6.29
CA ALA A 68 11.26 0.45 -4.98
C ALA A 68 12.28 0.60 -3.85
N ILE A 69 13.39 -0.15 -3.90
CA ILE A 69 14.50 -0.03 -2.95
C ILE A 69 15.15 1.37 -3.07
N GLU A 70 15.48 1.81 -4.27
CA GLU A 70 16.06 3.13 -4.53
C GLU A 70 15.14 4.25 -4.05
N LYS A 71 13.84 4.16 -4.36
CA LYS A 71 12.87 5.15 -3.91
C LYS A 71 12.74 5.19 -2.40
N ARG A 72 12.78 4.04 -1.74
CA ARG A 72 12.79 3.98 -0.28
C ARG A 72 14.04 4.66 0.30
N GLU A 73 15.22 4.39 -0.26
CA GLU A 73 16.47 5.03 0.19
C GLU A 73 16.44 6.56 0.02
N GLU A 74 15.86 7.03 -1.08
CA GLU A 74 15.61 8.45 -1.31
C GLU A 74 14.74 9.07 -0.21
N LEU A 75 13.60 8.43 0.11
CA LEU A 75 12.70 8.87 1.18
C LEU A 75 13.39 8.86 2.56
N VAL A 76 14.19 7.84 2.87
CA VAL A 76 14.98 7.80 4.10
C VAL A 76 15.91 9.01 4.21
N LYS A 77 16.59 9.38 3.11
CA LYS A 77 17.47 10.56 3.08
C LYS A 77 16.67 11.84 3.32
N LEU A 78 15.50 11.97 2.71
CA LEU A 78 14.61 13.13 2.89
C LEU A 78 14.11 13.23 4.34
N TYR A 79 13.65 12.15 4.94
CA TYR A 79 13.21 12.12 6.34
C TYR A 79 14.34 12.45 7.31
N LYS A 80 15.54 11.91 7.10
CA LYS A 80 16.72 12.26 7.89
C LYS A 80 17.06 13.74 7.79
N LYS A 81 17.00 14.33 6.57
CA LYS A 81 17.21 15.77 6.37
C LYS A 81 16.17 16.63 7.07
N ALA A 82 14.94 16.14 7.19
CA ALA A 82 13.85 16.80 7.91
C ALA A 82 13.85 16.53 9.43
N ASN A 83 14.87 15.86 9.97
CA ASN A 83 14.93 15.41 11.38
C ASN A 83 13.70 14.56 11.79
N SER A 84 13.10 13.85 10.85
CA SER A 84 11.97 12.96 11.11
C SER A 84 12.46 11.54 11.43
N ARG A 85 11.72 10.84 12.31
CA ARG A 85 11.98 9.44 12.67
C ARG A 85 11.28 8.44 11.77
N VAL A 86 10.54 8.91 10.75
CA VAL A 86 9.80 8.03 9.85
C VAL A 86 10.75 7.10 9.10
N ASN A 87 10.54 5.79 9.26
CA ASN A 87 11.17 4.76 8.45
C ASN A 87 10.17 4.29 7.37
N PRO A 88 10.34 4.68 6.09
CA PRO A 88 9.38 4.36 5.04
C PRO A 88 9.20 2.85 4.86
N LEU A 89 7.95 2.41 4.73
CA LEU A 89 7.58 1.02 4.47
C LEU A 89 7.24 0.83 2.99
N VAL A 90 7.83 -0.20 2.39
CA VAL A 90 7.47 -0.69 1.05
C VAL A 90 6.46 -1.82 1.21
N LEU A 91 5.30 -1.68 0.59
CA LEU A 91 4.28 -2.71 0.48
C LEU A 91 4.50 -3.49 -0.83
N ILE A 92 4.59 -4.81 -0.78
CA ILE A 92 4.79 -5.67 -1.95
C ILE A 92 3.63 -6.66 -2.03
N GLN A 93 2.70 -6.40 -2.94
CA GLN A 93 1.55 -7.25 -3.17
C GLN A 93 1.86 -8.32 -4.21
N ILE A 94 1.71 -9.59 -3.82
CA ILE A 94 1.92 -10.75 -4.69
C ILE A 94 0.59 -11.43 -5.05
N PRO A 95 0.51 -12.21 -6.16
CA PRO A 95 -0.67 -12.98 -6.53
C PRO A 95 -1.08 -14.02 -5.50
N ASN A 96 -2.38 -14.38 -5.48
CA ASN A 96 -2.91 -15.41 -4.57
C ASN A 96 -2.65 -16.85 -5.06
N SER A 97 -2.15 -17.03 -6.28
CA SER A 97 -1.85 -18.33 -6.88
C SER A 97 -0.50 -18.88 -6.44
N ASP A 98 -0.18 -20.11 -6.87
CA ASP A 98 1.12 -20.75 -6.66
C ASP A 98 2.29 -19.90 -7.20
N ILE A 99 2.05 -19.14 -8.29
CA ILE A 99 2.99 -18.14 -8.81
C ILE A 99 3.38 -17.10 -7.75
N GLY A 100 2.48 -16.80 -6.80
CA GLY A 100 2.76 -15.90 -5.70
C GLY A 100 3.85 -16.41 -4.77
N GLU A 101 3.95 -17.71 -4.56
CA GLU A 101 4.99 -18.31 -3.72
C GLU A 101 6.37 -18.19 -4.37
N ASP A 102 6.47 -18.48 -5.67
CA ASP A 102 7.71 -18.31 -6.43
C ASP A 102 8.15 -16.85 -6.44
N LYS A 103 7.19 -15.92 -6.62
CA LYS A 103 7.47 -14.48 -6.55
C LYS A 103 7.94 -14.05 -5.16
N LYS A 104 7.32 -14.54 -4.09
CA LYS A 104 7.77 -14.28 -2.71
C LYS A 104 9.22 -14.69 -2.54
N ASN A 105 9.55 -15.93 -2.93
CA ASN A 105 10.90 -16.48 -2.77
C ASN A 105 11.94 -15.70 -3.58
N ALA A 106 11.60 -15.26 -4.78
CA ALA A 106 12.46 -14.42 -5.60
C ALA A 106 12.69 -13.04 -4.96
N ILE A 107 11.64 -12.39 -4.46
CA ILE A 107 11.71 -11.10 -3.77
C ILE A 107 12.55 -11.20 -2.49
N VAL A 108 12.29 -12.18 -1.65
CA VAL A 108 13.06 -12.44 -0.42
C VAL A 108 14.53 -12.64 -0.75
N SER A 109 14.85 -13.41 -1.80
CA SER A 109 16.22 -13.63 -2.25
C SER A 109 16.91 -12.34 -2.72
N LEU A 110 16.19 -11.46 -3.45
CA LEU A 110 16.71 -10.17 -3.88
C LEU A 110 17.01 -9.26 -2.68
N LEU A 111 16.11 -9.19 -1.71
CA LEU A 111 16.30 -8.40 -0.49
C LEU A 111 17.46 -8.95 0.35
N ARG A 112 17.55 -10.28 0.50
CA ARG A 112 18.62 -10.98 1.24
C ARG A 112 20.00 -10.73 0.62
N ASN A 113 20.12 -10.69 -0.70
CA ASN A 113 21.36 -10.35 -1.40
C ASN A 113 21.84 -8.92 -1.09
N ARG A 114 20.96 -8.07 -0.58
CA ARG A 114 21.27 -6.72 -0.11
C ARG A 114 21.42 -6.62 1.42
N GLY A 115 21.45 -7.75 2.11
CA GLY A 115 21.54 -7.83 3.57
C GLY A 115 20.26 -7.39 4.26
N ILE A 116 19.10 -7.51 3.62
CA ILE A 116 17.77 -7.16 4.15
C ILE A 116 17.02 -8.46 4.36
N THR A 117 16.75 -8.83 5.60
CA THR A 117 16.25 -10.15 5.94
C THR A 117 15.05 -10.11 6.89
N GLU A 118 14.38 -11.24 7.03
CA GLU A 118 13.32 -11.46 8.01
C GLU A 118 13.92 -11.61 9.43
N GLU A 119 15.07 -12.24 9.52
CA GLU A 119 15.76 -12.52 10.78
C GLU A 119 16.26 -11.25 11.47
N ASP A 120 16.67 -10.25 10.69
CA ASP A 120 17.05 -8.95 11.24
C ASP A 120 15.84 -8.02 11.51
N GLY A 121 14.62 -8.49 11.22
CA GLY A 121 13.37 -7.78 11.44
C GLY A 121 13.07 -6.67 10.43
N ARG A 122 13.77 -6.61 9.29
CA ARG A 122 13.57 -5.60 8.25
C ARG A 122 12.52 -6.03 7.21
N VAL A 123 12.26 -7.32 7.09
CA VAL A 123 11.23 -7.89 6.22
C VAL A 123 10.11 -8.48 7.06
N ALA A 124 8.88 -8.16 6.69
CA ALA A 124 7.67 -8.76 7.22
C ALA A 124 6.94 -9.54 6.12
N ILE A 125 6.30 -10.63 6.50
CA ILE A 125 5.48 -11.45 5.62
C ILE A 125 4.09 -11.58 6.24
N TRP A 126 3.06 -11.28 5.44
CA TRP A 126 1.66 -11.42 5.86
C TRP A 126 0.88 -12.20 4.80
N LEU A 127 0.94 -13.50 4.93
CA LEU A 127 0.19 -14.44 4.11
C LEU A 127 -0.82 -15.20 5.00
N ASN A 128 -1.69 -16.00 4.39
CA ASN A 128 -2.69 -16.77 5.15
C ASN A 128 -2.03 -17.80 6.07
N ASP A 129 -1.00 -18.44 5.59
CA ASP A 129 -0.27 -19.58 6.17
C ASP A 129 1.12 -19.22 6.72
N GLU A 130 1.61 -18.03 6.40
CA GLU A 130 2.93 -17.56 6.84
C GLU A 130 2.83 -16.12 7.36
N LYS A 131 3.23 -15.93 8.62
CA LYS A 131 3.19 -14.64 9.31
C LYS A 131 4.49 -14.39 10.05
N ILE A 132 5.28 -13.44 9.55
CA ILE A 132 6.57 -13.06 10.11
C ILE A 132 6.59 -11.54 10.31
N ASN A 133 6.93 -11.06 11.50
CA ASN A 133 7.07 -9.63 11.84
C ASN A 133 5.83 -8.77 11.48
N ASN A 134 4.64 -9.34 11.45
CA ASN A 134 3.44 -8.74 10.85
C ASN A 134 2.43 -8.16 11.84
N SER A 135 2.72 -8.07 13.12
CA SER A 135 1.80 -7.47 14.09
C SER A 135 1.65 -5.95 13.86
N SER A 136 0.50 -5.40 14.22
CA SER A 136 0.27 -3.95 14.13
C SER A 136 1.28 -3.17 14.98
N GLU A 137 1.65 -3.68 16.16
CA GLU A 137 2.66 -3.08 17.02
C GLU A 137 4.04 -3.06 16.35
N THR A 138 4.30 -4.00 15.45
CA THR A 138 5.56 -4.08 14.68
C THR A 138 5.52 -3.23 13.43
N LEU A 139 4.40 -3.17 12.72
CA LEU A 139 4.30 -2.54 11.39
C LEU A 139 3.98 -1.04 11.45
N VAL A 140 3.07 -0.62 12.35
CA VAL A 140 2.49 0.73 12.33
C VAL A 140 3.41 1.84 12.88
N PRO A 141 4.23 1.62 13.95
CA PRO A 141 5.06 2.68 14.47
C PRO A 141 5.93 3.36 13.41
N LEU A 142 6.00 4.69 13.43
CA LEU A 142 6.70 5.47 12.41
C LEU A 142 8.18 5.11 12.28
N ASP A 143 8.83 4.71 13.36
CA ASP A 143 10.23 4.33 13.48
C ASP A 143 10.44 2.80 13.51
N SER A 144 9.40 2.03 13.14
CA SER A 144 9.50 0.57 13.05
C SER A 144 10.70 0.13 12.23
N LYS A 145 11.32 -0.97 12.64
CA LYS A 145 12.47 -1.57 11.95
C LYS A 145 12.09 -2.22 10.62
N VAL A 146 10.82 -2.63 10.46
CA VAL A 146 10.34 -3.26 9.23
C VAL A 146 10.37 -2.25 8.08
N GLU A 147 10.98 -2.63 6.98
CA GLU A 147 11.17 -1.82 5.78
C GLU A 147 10.36 -2.31 4.59
N TYR A 148 10.09 -3.61 4.55
CA TYR A 148 9.36 -4.29 3.45
C TYR A 148 8.31 -5.21 4.03
N LEU A 149 7.07 -5.11 3.52
CA LEU A 149 5.97 -6.01 3.85
C LEU A 149 5.50 -6.73 2.58
N ILE A 150 5.62 -8.05 2.55
CA ILE A 150 5.11 -8.91 1.48
C ILE A 150 3.74 -9.46 1.88
N PHE A 151 2.73 -9.28 1.02
CA PHE A 151 1.36 -9.72 1.32
C PHE A 151 0.60 -10.16 0.07
N LYS A 152 -0.42 -11.02 0.23
CA LYS A 152 -1.27 -11.51 -0.86
C LYS A 152 -2.60 -10.79 -0.96
N GLN A 153 -3.32 -10.67 0.14
CA GLN A 153 -4.63 -10.02 0.18
C GLN A 153 -4.52 -8.57 0.65
N ALA A 154 -5.61 -7.83 0.50
CA ALA A 154 -5.68 -6.50 1.07
C ALA A 154 -5.43 -6.60 2.58
N ILE A 155 -4.52 -5.81 3.05
CA ILE A 155 -4.38 -5.53 4.45
C ILE A 155 -5.75 -5.01 4.92
N ASP A 156 -6.23 -5.51 6.06
CA ASP A 156 -7.60 -5.33 6.53
C ASP A 156 -8.13 -3.90 6.32
N THR A 157 -9.40 -3.81 5.94
CA THR A 157 -10.10 -2.53 5.82
C THR A 157 -9.95 -1.72 7.11
N GLY A 158 -9.42 -0.50 7.00
CA GLY A 158 -9.15 0.35 8.15
C GLY A 158 -7.72 0.23 8.71
N TRP A 159 -6.82 -0.51 8.04
CA TRP A 159 -5.41 -0.50 8.41
C TRP A 159 -4.80 0.87 8.06
N ASP A 160 -4.36 1.58 9.08
CA ASP A 160 -3.72 2.89 8.96
C ASP A 160 -2.22 2.77 9.26
N CYS A 161 -1.41 3.05 8.25
CA CYS A 161 0.05 3.03 8.35
C CYS A 161 0.66 4.17 7.53
N PRO A 162 0.78 5.38 8.10
CA PRO A 162 1.24 6.58 7.39
C PRO A 162 2.64 6.44 6.76
N ARG A 163 3.47 5.55 7.28
CA ARG A 163 4.80 5.26 6.73
C ARG A 163 4.80 4.31 5.53
N ALA A 164 3.66 3.69 5.19
CA ALA A 164 3.49 2.89 3.99
C ALA A 164 3.34 3.81 2.76
N GLN A 165 4.45 4.12 2.11
CA GLN A 165 4.53 5.17 1.08
C GLN A 165 4.90 4.66 -0.31
N ILE A 166 5.30 3.39 -0.41
CA ILE A 166 5.66 2.75 -1.68
C ILE A 166 4.85 1.47 -1.80
N LEU A 167 4.15 1.31 -2.92
CA LEU A 167 3.38 0.12 -3.23
C LEU A 167 3.92 -0.52 -4.52
N VAL A 168 4.39 -1.75 -4.41
CA VAL A 168 4.74 -2.63 -5.53
C VAL A 168 3.62 -3.66 -5.71
N ARG A 169 3.11 -3.82 -6.92
CA ARG A 169 2.02 -4.76 -7.21
C ARG A 169 2.41 -5.71 -8.34
N PHE A 170 2.41 -7.00 -8.01
CA PHE A 170 2.55 -8.09 -8.98
C PHE A 170 1.22 -8.80 -9.25
N ARG A 171 0.12 -8.27 -8.73
CA ARG A 171 -1.22 -8.83 -8.90
C ARG A 171 -1.95 -8.08 -10.01
N GLU A 172 -2.68 -8.81 -10.87
CA GLU A 172 -3.59 -8.23 -11.85
C GLU A 172 -4.77 -7.53 -11.16
N ILE A 173 -5.25 -6.47 -11.80
CA ILE A 173 -6.35 -5.63 -11.31
C ILE A 173 -7.67 -6.31 -11.68
N ASN A 174 -8.42 -6.75 -10.68
CA ASN A 174 -9.74 -7.35 -10.89
C ASN A 174 -10.91 -6.42 -10.52
N SER A 175 -10.67 -5.26 -9.91
CA SER A 175 -11.70 -4.33 -9.47
C SER A 175 -11.16 -2.92 -9.29
N VAL A 176 -11.75 -1.96 -9.99
CA VAL A 176 -11.41 -0.52 -9.88
C VAL A 176 -11.67 0.02 -8.48
N ILE A 177 -12.75 -0.42 -7.82
CA ILE A 177 -13.10 0.02 -6.46
C ILE A 177 -12.03 -0.42 -5.47
N PHE A 178 -11.55 -1.67 -5.60
CA PHE A 178 -10.50 -2.20 -4.75
C PHE A 178 -9.17 -1.45 -4.95
N GLU A 179 -8.88 -1.01 -6.18
CA GLU A 179 -7.70 -0.20 -6.46
C GLU A 179 -7.74 1.14 -5.76
N ILE A 180 -8.85 1.86 -5.88
CA ILE A 180 -9.03 3.16 -5.23
C ILE A 180 -8.82 3.02 -3.71
N GLN A 181 -9.36 1.97 -3.09
CA GLN A 181 -9.20 1.72 -1.66
C GLN A 181 -7.78 1.31 -1.25
N THR A 182 -7.01 0.71 -2.16
CA THR A 182 -5.64 0.25 -1.84
C THR A 182 -4.62 1.39 -1.99
N VAL A 183 -4.88 2.34 -2.88
CA VAL A 183 -3.96 3.46 -3.18
C VAL A 183 -4.32 4.72 -2.39
N GLY A 184 -5.62 4.91 -2.09
CA GLY A 184 -6.14 6.06 -1.32
C GLY A 184 -5.90 5.92 0.14
#